data_c49315e17ae6a913a28bd49320aae8fd
#
_entry.id   c49315e17ae6a913a28bd49320aae8fd
#
_cell.length_a   1.000
_cell.length_b   1.000
_cell.length_c   1.000
_cell.angle_alpha   90.00
_cell.angle_beta   90.00
_cell.angle_gamma   90.00
#
_symmetry.space_group_name_H-M   'P 1'
#
loop_
_entity.id
_entity.type
_entity.pdbx_description
1 polymer ?
#
loop_
_entity_poly.entity_id
_entity_poly.type
_entity_poly.pdbx_seq_one_letter_code
_entity_poly.pdbx_strand_id
1 'polypeptide(L)'
;MKNKFLYLSFLFCLICDLSLFAQELEIKSSKIQYDDINKLTVFEGNVTLNDKIGNKLFSEYAKYNKSEELIETKGETKILTSGGYEVLTSNVILDNKKNIIYSNNKTNIIDKDGNKIFVEMFNYSILNNIFFSKGKIKIKDI
;
A
#
# COMPACT_ATOMS: atom_id res chain seq x y z
N MET A 1 -35.69 11.01 -38.21
CA MET A 1 -35.17 11.55 -36.95
C MET A 1 -35.08 10.55 -35.78
N LYS A 2 -35.55 9.31 -35.92
CA LYS A 2 -35.58 8.32 -34.81
C LYS A 2 -34.23 7.66 -34.45
N ASN A 3 -33.26 7.58 -35.38
CA ASN A 3 -32.02 6.84 -35.15
C ASN A 3 -30.91 7.62 -34.46
N LYS A 4 -30.95 8.97 -34.48
CA LYS A 4 -29.93 9.78 -33.80
C LYS A 4 -30.01 9.72 -32.26
N PHE A 5 -31.23 9.52 -31.71
CA PHE A 5 -31.45 9.40 -30.29
C PHE A 5 -30.94 8.06 -29.73
N LEU A 6 -31.02 7.01 -30.54
CA LEU A 6 -30.54 5.68 -30.17
C LEU A 6 -29.00 5.65 -30.07
N TYR A 7 -28.30 6.30 -31.02
CA TYR A 7 -26.84 6.40 -30.99
C TYR A 7 -26.31 7.25 -29.83
N LEU A 8 -27.04 8.31 -29.49
CA LEU A 8 -26.65 9.18 -28.35
C LEU A 8 -26.83 8.45 -27.02
N SER A 9 -27.88 7.65 -26.87
CA SER A 9 -28.13 6.81 -25.67
C SER A 9 -27.09 5.69 -25.55
N PHE A 10 -26.67 5.08 -26.67
CA PHE A 10 -25.62 4.04 -26.68
C PHE A 10 -24.24 4.61 -26.35
N LEU A 11 -23.93 5.81 -26.85
CA LEU A 11 -22.68 6.50 -26.53
C LEU A 11 -22.59 6.90 -25.05
N PHE A 12 -23.71 7.27 -24.44
CA PHE A 12 -23.77 7.63 -23.02
C PHE A 12 -23.57 6.41 -22.09
N CYS A 13 -24.04 5.22 -22.48
CA CYS A 13 -23.77 3.98 -21.75
C CYS A 13 -22.30 3.56 -21.80
N LEU A 14 -21.57 3.87 -22.88
CA LEU A 14 -20.14 3.52 -23.01
C LEU A 14 -19.21 4.37 -22.11
N ILE A 15 -19.69 5.53 -21.65
CA ILE A 15 -18.90 6.44 -20.79
C ILE A 15 -19.03 6.10 -19.30
N CYS A 16 -20.03 5.28 -18.93
CA CYS A 16 -20.26 4.92 -17.52
C CYS A 16 -19.35 3.82 -16.96
N ASP A 17 -18.54 3.14 -17.78
CA ASP A 17 -17.65 2.06 -17.31
C ASP A 17 -16.21 2.51 -16.97
N LEU A 18 -15.97 3.81 -16.85
CA LEU A 18 -14.79 4.30 -16.16
C LEU A 18 -15.02 4.16 -14.64
N SER A 19 -15.16 2.93 -14.16
CA SER A 19 -14.96 2.61 -12.76
C SER A 19 -13.53 3.05 -12.40
N LEU A 20 -13.42 4.21 -11.80
CA LEU A 20 -12.26 4.60 -11.02
C LEU A 20 -11.98 3.42 -10.07
N PHE A 21 -10.93 2.64 -10.38
CA PHE A 21 -10.36 1.69 -9.43
C PHE A 21 -9.73 2.49 -8.28
N ALA A 22 -10.56 3.08 -7.44
CA ALA A 22 -10.12 3.51 -6.13
C ALA A 22 -9.67 2.24 -5.43
N GLN A 23 -8.39 2.13 -5.17
CA GLN A 23 -7.83 1.02 -4.40
C GLN A 23 -8.45 1.10 -3.01
N GLU A 24 -9.43 0.22 -2.75
CA GLU A 24 -10.12 0.18 -1.47
C GLU A 24 -9.17 -0.38 -0.43
N LEU A 25 -8.72 0.50 0.46
CA LEU A 25 -7.83 0.20 1.55
C LEU A 25 -8.64 0.14 2.84
N GLU A 26 -8.64 -1.00 3.51
CA GLU A 26 -9.23 -1.17 4.83
C GLU A 26 -8.19 -0.89 5.90
N ILE A 27 -8.47 0.06 6.82
CA ILE A 27 -7.60 0.36 7.95
C ILE A 27 -8.36 0.14 9.26
N LYS A 28 -7.76 -0.63 10.17
CA LYS A 28 -8.26 -0.86 11.54
C LYS A 28 -7.25 -0.38 12.56
N SER A 29 -7.69 0.14 13.68
CA SER A 29 -6.87 0.56 14.82
C SER A 29 -7.67 0.64 16.10
N SER A 30 -7.00 0.74 17.23
CA SER A 30 -7.66 0.94 18.53
C SER A 30 -8.19 2.37 18.73
N LYS A 31 -7.55 3.35 18.09
CA LYS A 31 -7.93 4.77 18.16
C LYS A 31 -7.76 5.45 16.80
N ILE A 32 -8.72 6.31 16.46
CA ILE A 32 -8.71 7.10 15.22
C ILE A 32 -8.93 8.57 15.58
N GLN A 33 -8.10 9.45 15.01
CA GLN A 33 -8.24 10.91 15.09
C GLN A 33 -8.27 11.47 13.66
N TYR A 34 -9.26 12.31 13.38
CA TYR A 34 -9.42 12.94 12.08
C TYR A 34 -9.25 14.44 12.16
N ASP A 35 -8.41 15.01 11.31
CA ASP A 35 -8.22 16.45 11.12
C ASP A 35 -8.78 16.82 9.75
N ASP A 36 -9.97 17.44 9.76
CA ASP A 36 -10.68 17.82 8.53
C ASP A 36 -9.99 18.98 7.81
N ILE A 37 -9.33 19.88 8.53
CA ILE A 37 -8.64 21.03 7.94
C ILE A 37 -7.46 20.57 7.08
N ASN A 38 -6.62 19.70 7.65
CA ASN A 38 -5.42 19.21 6.99
C ASN A 38 -5.64 17.92 6.18
N LYS A 39 -6.88 17.37 6.19
CA LYS A 39 -7.23 16.08 5.55
C LYS A 39 -6.36 14.92 5.99
N LEU A 40 -5.98 14.94 7.28
CA LEU A 40 -5.16 13.92 7.90
C LEU A 40 -6.00 13.01 8.79
N THR A 41 -5.71 11.71 8.75
CA THR A 41 -6.23 10.74 9.70
C THR A 41 -5.08 10.05 10.39
N VAL A 42 -5.10 10.05 11.72
CA VAL A 42 -4.11 9.36 12.55
C VAL A 42 -4.75 8.12 13.17
N PHE A 43 -4.06 7.01 13.08
CA PHE A 43 -4.42 5.71 13.62
C PHE A 43 -3.38 5.30 14.66
N GLU A 44 -3.84 4.91 15.84
CA GLU A 44 -2.98 4.51 16.96
C GLU A 44 -3.44 3.18 17.57
N GLY A 45 -2.47 2.34 17.91
CA GLY A 45 -2.64 1.03 18.55
C GLY A 45 -3.18 -0.05 17.62
N ASN A 46 -2.40 -1.12 17.45
CA ASN A 46 -2.75 -2.30 16.65
C ASN A 46 -3.24 -1.95 15.24
N VAL A 47 -2.54 -1.04 14.57
CA VAL A 47 -2.92 -0.61 13.23
C VAL A 47 -2.72 -1.75 12.24
N THR A 48 -3.77 -2.07 11.50
CA THR A 48 -3.74 -3.05 10.41
C THR A 48 -4.28 -2.43 9.15
N LEU A 49 -3.51 -2.47 8.07
CA LEU A 49 -3.95 -2.12 6.73
C LEU A 49 -4.10 -3.38 5.88
N ASN A 50 -5.18 -3.47 5.13
CA ASN A 50 -5.38 -4.53 4.13
C ASN A 50 -5.74 -3.88 2.80
N ASP A 51 -5.10 -4.31 1.71
CA ASP A 51 -5.51 -3.96 0.36
C ASP A 51 -6.31 -5.10 -0.30
N LYS A 52 -6.95 -4.80 -1.44
CA LYS A 52 -7.76 -5.78 -2.18
C LYS A 52 -6.97 -6.95 -2.77
N ILE A 53 -5.67 -6.78 -2.98
CA ILE A 53 -4.83 -7.81 -3.59
C ILE A 53 -4.14 -8.71 -2.57
N GLY A 54 -4.41 -8.49 -1.27
CA GLY A 54 -3.97 -9.36 -0.19
C GLY A 54 -2.69 -8.94 0.51
N ASN A 55 -2.17 -7.73 0.26
CA ASN A 55 -1.11 -7.19 1.10
C ASN A 55 -1.69 -6.74 2.44
N LYS A 56 -0.92 -6.97 3.51
CA LYS A 56 -1.26 -6.56 4.88
C LYS A 56 -0.08 -5.83 5.50
N LEU A 57 -0.36 -4.76 6.21
CA LEU A 57 0.64 -4.01 6.97
C LEU A 57 0.19 -3.90 8.42
N PHE A 58 1.12 -4.09 9.35
CA PHE A 58 0.90 -4.03 10.80
C PHE A 58 1.88 -3.03 11.40
N SER A 59 1.38 -2.11 12.24
CA SER A 59 2.15 -1.12 12.96
C SER A 59 1.42 -0.65 14.22
N GLU A 60 2.09 0.07 15.10
CA GLU A 60 1.43 0.73 16.24
C GLU A 60 0.92 2.13 15.90
N TYR A 61 1.40 2.71 14.81
CA TYR A 61 1.01 4.04 14.38
C TYR A 61 0.98 4.15 12.87
N ALA A 62 -0.05 4.79 12.34
CA ALA A 62 -0.11 5.21 10.94
C ALA A 62 -0.77 6.58 10.80
N LYS A 63 -0.35 7.35 9.82
CA LYS A 63 -0.92 8.62 9.42
C LYS A 63 -1.30 8.56 7.93
N TYR A 64 -2.54 8.84 7.61
CA TYR A 64 -3.03 8.91 6.25
C TYR A 64 -3.26 10.36 5.84
N ASN A 65 -2.58 10.79 4.79
CA ASN A 65 -2.84 12.06 4.11
C ASN A 65 -3.73 11.81 2.90
N LYS A 66 -5.01 12.18 3.00
CA LYS A 66 -5.99 11.95 1.93
C LYS A 66 -5.68 12.74 0.65
N SER A 67 -5.13 13.94 0.76
CA SER A 67 -4.82 14.79 -0.40
C SER A 67 -3.67 14.24 -1.23
N GLU A 68 -2.69 13.65 -0.56
CA GLU A 68 -1.50 13.04 -1.18
C GLU A 68 -1.67 11.56 -1.46
N GLU A 69 -2.68 10.92 -0.86
CA GLU A 69 -2.91 9.46 -0.86
C GLU A 69 -1.71 8.69 -0.30
N LEU A 70 -1.06 9.27 0.71
CA LEU A 70 0.10 8.70 1.39
C LEU A 70 -0.29 8.17 2.76
N ILE A 71 0.21 6.98 3.10
CA ILE A 71 0.18 6.43 4.45
C ILE A 71 1.61 6.30 4.95
N GLU A 72 1.86 6.88 6.12
CA GLU A 72 3.14 6.82 6.80
C GLU A 72 2.98 6.06 8.11
N THR A 73 3.80 5.03 8.34
CA THR A 73 3.90 4.38 9.66
C THR A 73 5.04 4.98 10.46
N LYS A 74 5.00 4.80 11.78
CA LYS A 74 6.08 5.20 12.68
C LYS A 74 6.47 4.03 13.57
N GLY A 75 7.78 3.77 13.65
CA GLY A 75 8.32 2.65 14.42
C GLY A 75 8.27 1.33 13.65
N GLU A 76 8.35 0.22 14.37
CA GLU A 76 8.35 -1.12 13.79
C GLU A 76 7.12 -1.37 12.94
N THR A 77 7.34 -1.96 11.79
CA THR A 77 6.30 -2.26 10.82
C THR A 77 6.58 -3.62 10.18
N LYS A 78 5.54 -4.46 10.17
CA LYS A 78 5.54 -5.75 9.49
C LYS A 78 4.64 -5.67 8.26
N ILE A 79 5.10 -6.19 7.12
CA ILE A 79 4.30 -6.27 5.91
C ILE A 79 4.26 -7.73 5.46
N LEU A 80 3.07 -8.21 5.12
CA LEU A 80 2.86 -9.48 4.43
C LEU A 80 2.38 -9.13 3.02
N THR A 81 3.14 -9.52 2.01
CA THR A 81 2.76 -9.23 0.63
C THR A 81 1.93 -10.36 0.02
N SER A 82 1.10 -10.03 -0.94
CA SER A 82 0.35 -11.02 -1.74
C SER A 82 1.26 -12.00 -2.49
N GLY A 83 2.52 -11.62 -2.74
CA GLY A 83 3.56 -12.47 -3.32
C GLY A 83 4.21 -13.46 -2.34
N GLY A 84 3.77 -13.50 -1.06
CA GLY A 84 4.28 -14.44 -0.06
C GLY A 84 5.56 -13.99 0.65
N TYR A 85 5.90 -12.70 0.60
CA TYR A 85 7.03 -12.15 1.35
C TYR A 85 6.57 -11.61 2.70
N GLU A 86 7.38 -11.82 3.73
CA GLU A 86 7.28 -11.12 5.01
C GLU A 86 8.40 -10.09 5.10
N VAL A 87 8.05 -8.82 5.37
CA VAL A 87 8.99 -7.70 5.46
C VAL A 87 8.93 -7.12 6.86
N LEU A 88 10.07 -7.08 7.54
CA LEU A 88 10.23 -6.48 8.86
C LEU A 88 11.12 -5.25 8.74
N THR A 89 10.59 -4.09 9.06
CA THR A 89 11.26 -2.80 8.90
C THR A 89 10.70 -1.75 9.86
N SER A 90 10.96 -0.48 9.63
CA SER A 90 10.36 0.64 10.35
C SER A 90 10.11 1.82 9.43
N ASN A 91 9.18 2.71 9.86
CA ASN A 91 8.87 3.97 9.17
C ASN A 91 8.59 3.77 7.67
N VAL A 92 7.57 3.00 7.38
CA VAL A 92 7.14 2.65 6.02
C VAL A 92 6.29 3.78 5.44
N ILE A 93 6.47 4.03 4.15
CA ILE A 93 5.59 4.89 3.36
C ILE A 93 4.91 4.03 2.30
N LEU A 94 3.58 4.09 2.26
CA LEU A 94 2.75 3.53 1.21
C LEU A 94 2.19 4.68 0.37
N ASP A 95 2.60 4.74 -0.89
CA ASP A 95 2.15 5.73 -1.86
C ASP A 95 1.13 5.07 -2.79
N ASN A 96 -0.16 5.34 -2.53
CA ASN A 96 -1.26 4.75 -3.30
C ASN A 96 -1.30 5.25 -4.74
N LYS A 97 -0.89 6.49 -5.00
CA LYS A 97 -0.85 7.04 -6.36
C LYS A 97 0.16 6.31 -7.23
N LYS A 98 1.30 5.93 -6.64
CA LYS A 98 2.37 5.22 -7.35
C LYS A 98 2.30 3.71 -7.23
N ASN A 99 1.42 3.19 -6.36
CA ASN A 99 1.32 1.76 -6.03
C ASN A 99 2.66 1.18 -5.54
N ILE A 100 3.31 1.88 -4.62
CA ILE A 100 4.58 1.47 -4.03
C ILE A 100 4.55 1.51 -2.51
N ILE A 101 5.28 0.58 -1.89
CA ILE A 101 5.58 0.56 -0.46
C ILE A 101 7.10 0.67 -0.33
N TYR A 102 7.59 1.56 0.52
CA TYR A 102 9.03 1.70 0.70
C TYR A 102 9.41 2.12 2.11
N SER A 103 10.66 1.82 2.47
CA SER A 103 11.32 2.35 3.65
C SER A 103 12.81 2.58 3.36
N ASN A 104 13.34 3.65 3.93
CA ASN A 104 14.76 3.97 3.89
C ASN A 104 15.52 3.39 5.09
N ASN A 105 14.90 2.49 5.84
CA ASN A 105 15.48 1.84 7.01
C ASN A 105 15.93 0.41 6.70
N LYS A 106 16.85 -0.09 7.53
CA LYS A 106 17.29 -1.50 7.47
C LYS A 106 16.07 -2.41 7.52
N THR A 107 16.03 -3.33 6.56
CA THR A 107 14.89 -4.19 6.32
C THR A 107 15.34 -5.65 6.25
N ASN A 108 14.56 -6.51 6.87
CA ASN A 108 14.68 -7.95 6.74
C ASN A 108 13.47 -8.45 5.94
N ILE A 109 13.74 -9.10 4.82
CA ILE A 109 12.73 -9.70 3.95
C ILE A 109 12.89 -11.21 4.05
N ILE A 110 11.81 -11.91 4.31
CA ILE A 110 11.73 -13.37 4.30
C ILE A 110 10.89 -13.74 3.08
N ASP A 111 11.45 -14.54 2.19
CA ASP A 111 10.73 -15.01 1.02
C ASP A 111 9.83 -16.21 1.36
N LYS A 112 9.05 -16.67 0.37
CA LYS A 112 8.14 -17.81 0.51
C LYS A 112 8.86 -19.15 0.82
N ASP A 113 10.14 -19.25 0.52
CA ASP A 113 10.96 -20.44 0.76
C ASP A 113 11.70 -20.35 2.11
N GLY A 114 11.55 -19.21 2.84
CA GLY A 114 12.13 -18.97 4.15
C GLY A 114 13.51 -18.32 4.11
N ASN A 115 14.09 -18.04 2.93
CA ASN A 115 15.37 -17.36 2.82
C ASN A 115 15.29 -15.93 3.36
N LYS A 116 16.35 -15.48 4.03
CA LYS A 116 16.42 -14.15 4.65
C LYS A 116 17.28 -13.22 3.83
N ILE A 117 16.70 -12.10 3.42
CA ILE A 117 17.35 -11.05 2.64
C ILE A 117 17.41 -9.80 3.49
N PHE A 118 18.63 -9.34 3.80
CA PHE A 118 18.89 -8.13 4.57
C PHE A 118 19.30 -7.01 3.62
N VAL A 119 18.60 -5.87 3.69
CA VAL A 119 18.82 -4.70 2.85
C VAL A 119 18.86 -3.43 3.68
N GLU A 120 19.50 -2.37 3.18
CA GLU A 120 19.56 -1.07 3.86
C GLU A 120 18.28 -0.25 3.64
N MET A 121 17.64 -0.44 2.50
CA MET A 121 16.36 0.16 2.13
C MET A 121 15.63 -0.75 1.15
N PHE A 122 14.31 -0.62 1.06
CA PHE A 122 13.54 -1.32 0.04
C PHE A 122 12.50 -0.42 -0.61
N ASN A 123 12.12 -0.80 -1.81
CA ASN A 123 10.96 -0.31 -2.54
C ASN A 123 10.26 -1.53 -3.15
N TYR A 124 8.96 -1.69 -2.89
CA TYR A 124 8.13 -2.77 -3.39
C TYR A 124 7.07 -2.21 -4.31
N SER A 125 7.07 -2.65 -5.56
CA SER A 125 6.01 -2.36 -6.52
C SER A 125 4.84 -3.30 -6.26
N ILE A 126 3.71 -2.75 -5.80
CA ILE A 126 2.51 -3.50 -5.45
C ILE A 126 1.93 -4.22 -6.67
N LEU A 127 1.87 -3.53 -7.82
CA LEU A 127 1.27 -4.07 -9.04
C LEU A 127 2.09 -5.19 -9.68
N ASN A 128 3.42 -5.12 -9.54
CA ASN A 128 4.34 -6.05 -10.21
C ASN A 128 4.87 -7.15 -9.28
N ASN A 129 4.61 -7.07 -7.97
CA ASN A 129 5.19 -7.95 -6.95
C ASN A 129 6.73 -8.00 -6.99
N ILE A 130 7.37 -6.84 -7.22
CA ILE A 130 8.83 -6.75 -7.38
C ILE A 130 9.43 -5.89 -6.28
N PHE A 131 10.49 -6.40 -5.63
CA PHE A 131 11.33 -5.66 -4.71
C PHE A 131 12.53 -5.05 -5.42
N PHE A 132 12.80 -3.80 -5.09
CA PHE A 132 14.03 -3.09 -5.45
C PHE A 132 14.74 -2.71 -4.16
N SER A 133 16.06 -2.86 -4.14
CA SER A 133 16.89 -2.38 -3.05
C SER A 133 18.11 -1.65 -3.59
N LYS A 134 18.65 -0.74 -2.77
CA LYS A 134 19.94 -0.08 -3.00
C LYS A 134 20.81 -0.27 -1.77
N GLY A 135 22.12 -0.32 -1.96
CA GLY A 135 23.09 -0.49 -0.89
C GLY A 135 23.53 -1.95 -0.72
N LYS A 136 24.02 -2.27 0.48
CA LYS A 136 24.46 -3.63 0.81
C LYS A 136 23.27 -4.58 0.90
N ILE A 137 23.37 -5.69 0.17
CA ILE A 137 22.42 -6.78 0.22
C ILE A 137 23.14 -8.01 0.79
N LYS A 138 22.57 -8.67 1.79
CA LYS A 138 23.05 -9.94 2.34
C LYS A 138 21.92 -10.95 2.28
N ILE A 139 22.17 -12.08 1.63
CA ILE A 139 21.23 -13.20 1.55
C ILE A 139 21.76 -14.30 2.46
N LYS A 140 20.86 -14.95 3.17
CA LYS A 140 21.12 -16.12 3.99
C LYS A 140 20.06 -17.15 3.68
N ASP A 141 20.46 -18.20 3.00
CA ASP A 141 19.66 -19.39 2.74
C ASP A 141 19.47 -20.19 4.03
N ILE A 142 18.36 -20.94 4.10
CA ILE A 142 18.06 -21.87 5.20
C ILE A 142 18.66 -23.23 4.90
#